data_fe65065592d073c3fe2e3348eba2aab7
#
_entry.id   fe65065592d073c3fe2e3348eba2aab7
#
_cell.length_a   1.000
_cell.length_b   1.000
_cell.length_c   1.000
_cell.angle_alpha   90.00
_cell.angle_beta   90.00
_cell.angle_gamma   90.00
#
_symmetry.space_group_name_H-M   'P 1'
#
loop_
_entity.id
_entity.type
_entity.pdbx_description
1 polymer ?
#
loop_
_entity_poly.entity_id
_entity_poly.type
_entity_poly.pdbx_seq_one_letter_code
_entity_poly.pdbx_strand_id
1 'polypeptide(L)'
;MRNRDFAETRTPLGVIGGLIGLVVASAAAATLVVVGITPAIATVGIAASGTIGMFENLPGYLAIGELSQKSNIYATRSDGSTALLASFYDQNRVEVGWDAINQYVKDATVAGEDPRYYEHGGIDLQGTVRAALTTATGGRTQGGSSIAQQYVKNVLVQECEREAGPLALEKLTEDERAALTPDTRFAIVEEAELACYDTATEVAIDRKLREMRLAIGVEKRYTKDEILLGYLNIAGFGGTVYGIEAAANYYYSTTAANLTLAQAASLMAIVNNPVKFQLDRPDSETNGAANGYADNTARRDYILTSMLEQKKVTQAEFDEAIATPVQPVITEPSTGCQTAAGSAYFCDYVKNILQTDPIFGEDEQERMLNFRRGGYEVYTTLDLDLQNAAEA
;
A
#
# COMPACT_ATOMS: atom_id res chain seq x y z
N MET A 1 8.18 81.36 21.89
CA MET A 1 8.50 79.97 22.22
C MET A 1 9.71 79.57 21.43
N ARG A 2 10.78 79.25 22.15
CA ARG A 2 12.14 79.05 21.59
C ARG A 2 12.37 77.58 21.27
N ASN A 3 12.49 77.24 19.96
CA ASN A 3 12.98 75.96 19.54
C ASN A 3 14.46 75.84 19.94
N ARG A 4 14.82 74.84 20.71
CA ARG A 4 16.20 74.44 20.95
C ARG A 4 16.51 73.27 20.03
N ASP A 5 17.27 73.55 18.97
CA ASP A 5 17.95 72.55 18.15
C ASP A 5 19.09 71.94 18.97
N PHE A 6 18.95 70.69 19.40
CA PHE A 6 20.06 69.89 19.92
C PHE A 6 20.79 69.22 18.75
N ALA A 7 21.75 69.92 18.16
CA ALA A 7 22.77 69.29 17.34
C ALA A 7 23.80 68.63 18.29
N GLU A 8 23.63 67.34 18.59
CA GLU A 8 24.70 66.56 19.26
C GLU A 8 25.87 66.40 18.29
N THR A 9 26.95 67.14 18.52
CA THR A 9 28.24 66.94 17.86
C THR A 9 28.84 65.64 18.38
N ARG A 10 28.74 64.60 17.57
CA ARG A 10 29.42 63.32 17.82
C ARG A 10 30.94 63.54 17.83
N THR A 11 31.57 63.40 19.00
CA THR A 11 33.02 63.48 19.13
C THR A 11 33.66 62.27 18.42
N PRO A 12 34.83 62.43 17.74
CA PRO A 12 35.54 61.35 17.10
C PRO A 12 35.81 60.15 17.99
N LEU A 13 36.01 60.35 19.28
CA LEU A 13 36.15 59.27 20.28
C LEU A 13 34.87 58.49 20.48
N GLY A 14 33.72 59.13 20.42
CA GLY A 14 32.41 58.44 20.56
C GLY A 14 32.09 57.56 19.35
N VAL A 15 32.51 57.97 18.15
CA VAL A 15 32.35 57.15 16.92
C VAL A 15 33.29 55.95 16.96
N ILE A 16 34.54 56.12 17.39
CA ILE A 16 35.50 55.02 17.54
C ILE A 16 35.04 54.03 18.60
N GLY A 17 34.55 54.51 19.76
CA GLY A 17 34.02 53.68 20.81
C GLY A 17 32.78 52.88 20.35
N GLY A 18 31.90 53.49 19.54
CA GLY A 18 30.76 52.84 18.94
C GLY A 18 31.13 51.75 17.93
N LEU A 19 32.13 51.97 17.11
CA LEU A 19 32.66 50.98 16.16
C LEU A 19 33.31 49.81 16.89
N ILE A 20 34.13 50.06 17.91
CA ILE A 20 34.70 48.98 18.73
C ILE A 20 33.60 48.20 19.44
N GLY A 21 32.62 48.87 20.01
CA GLY A 21 31.46 48.21 20.64
C GLY A 21 30.67 47.33 19.65
N LEU A 22 30.48 47.79 18.41
CA LEU A 22 29.83 47.02 17.35
C LEU A 22 30.63 45.73 16.99
N VAL A 23 31.97 45.88 16.84
CA VAL A 23 32.85 44.75 16.52
C VAL A 23 32.85 43.73 17.66
N VAL A 24 32.94 44.17 18.92
CA VAL A 24 32.91 43.29 20.08
C VAL A 24 31.51 42.59 20.23
N ALA A 25 30.43 43.33 20.02
CA ALA A 25 29.08 42.74 20.04
C ALA A 25 28.86 41.73 18.91
N SER A 26 29.37 42.05 17.71
CA SER A 26 29.29 41.10 16.57
C SER A 26 30.14 39.86 16.78
N ALA A 27 31.35 39.99 17.37
CA ALA A 27 32.18 38.83 17.73
C ALA A 27 31.51 37.96 18.84
N ALA A 28 30.92 38.58 19.86
CA ALA A 28 30.21 37.90 20.91
C ALA A 28 28.96 37.17 20.35
N ALA A 29 28.17 37.80 19.47
CA ALA A 29 27.04 37.20 18.80
C ALA A 29 27.46 36.02 17.91
N ALA A 30 28.53 36.17 17.12
CA ALA A 30 29.09 35.10 16.31
C ALA A 30 29.56 33.91 17.16
N THR A 31 30.23 34.19 18.29
CA THR A 31 30.65 33.13 19.25
C THR A 31 29.46 32.41 19.87
N LEU A 32 28.38 33.12 20.26
CA LEU A 32 27.16 32.53 20.80
C LEU A 32 26.44 31.66 19.77
N VAL A 33 26.42 32.12 18.50
CA VAL A 33 25.87 31.33 17.39
C VAL A 33 26.69 30.06 17.17
N VAL A 34 28.01 30.14 17.15
CA VAL A 34 28.88 28.97 16.98
C VAL A 34 28.77 28.03 18.14
N VAL A 35 28.83 28.51 19.39
CA VAL A 35 28.70 27.64 20.61
C VAL A 35 27.31 27.06 20.73
N GLY A 36 26.26 27.76 20.33
CA GLY A 36 24.86 27.25 20.38
C GLY A 36 24.52 26.26 19.26
N ILE A 37 25.08 26.47 18.05
CA ILE A 37 24.77 25.65 16.87
C ILE A 37 25.72 24.45 16.72
N THR A 38 27.01 24.58 17.13
CA THR A 38 27.99 23.50 16.97
C THR A 38 27.58 22.19 17.64
N PRO A 39 27.04 22.14 18.87
CA PRO A 39 26.57 20.89 19.46
C PRO A 39 25.41 20.29 18.68
N ALA A 40 24.49 21.12 18.16
CA ALA A 40 23.37 20.64 17.34
C ALA A 40 23.87 20.09 15.99
N ILE A 41 24.83 20.76 15.35
CA ILE A 41 25.46 20.26 14.11
C ILE A 41 26.27 18.99 14.38
N ALA A 42 27.00 18.92 15.49
CA ALA A 42 27.76 17.73 15.86
C ALA A 42 26.86 16.54 16.16
N THR A 43 25.75 16.73 16.89
CA THR A 43 24.77 15.65 17.14
C THR A 43 24.06 15.20 15.87
N VAL A 44 23.69 16.14 14.99
CA VAL A 44 23.13 15.83 13.67
C VAL A 44 24.20 15.12 12.79
N GLY A 45 25.44 15.55 12.82
CA GLY A 45 26.55 14.91 12.09
C GLY A 45 26.83 13.49 12.54
N ILE A 46 26.83 13.22 13.85
CA ILE A 46 27.02 11.88 14.43
C ILE A 46 25.79 10.99 14.10
N ALA A 47 24.60 11.53 14.25
CA ALA A 47 23.37 10.82 13.85
C ALA A 47 23.37 10.54 12.34
N ALA A 48 23.76 11.51 11.50
CA ALA A 48 23.84 11.33 10.05
C ALA A 48 24.90 10.28 9.66
N SER A 49 26.08 10.27 10.27
CA SER A 49 27.12 9.28 9.96
C SER A 49 26.72 7.87 10.39
N GLY A 50 26.07 7.73 11.55
CA GLY A 50 25.50 6.45 11.98
C GLY A 50 24.39 5.98 11.02
N THR A 51 23.52 6.87 10.61
CA THR A 51 22.44 6.61 9.66
C THR A 51 22.98 6.25 8.27
N ILE A 52 24.03 6.91 7.78
CA ILE A 52 24.68 6.59 6.50
C ILE A 52 25.29 5.19 6.54
N GLY A 53 26.06 4.86 7.59
CA GLY A 53 26.65 3.51 7.73
C GLY A 53 25.58 2.41 7.84
N MET A 54 24.49 2.68 8.54
CA MET A 54 23.33 1.79 8.62
C MET A 54 22.65 1.65 7.24
N PHE A 55 22.45 2.76 6.55
CA PHE A 55 21.88 2.77 5.20
C PHE A 55 22.74 2.02 4.19
N GLU A 56 24.08 2.14 4.25
CA GLU A 56 25.00 1.44 3.36
C GLU A 56 25.03 -0.07 3.58
N ASN A 57 24.77 -0.54 4.80
CA ASN A 57 24.78 -1.97 5.16
C ASN A 57 23.42 -2.67 4.91
N LEU A 58 22.35 -1.92 4.59
CA LEU A 58 21.05 -2.52 4.27
C LEU A 58 21.07 -3.16 2.86
N PRO A 59 20.32 -4.24 2.62
CA PRO A 59 20.17 -4.79 1.27
C PRO A 59 19.63 -3.73 0.32
N GLY A 60 20.25 -3.60 -0.85
CA GLY A 60 19.83 -2.67 -1.91
C GLY A 60 19.00 -3.32 -3.01
N TYR A 61 18.58 -4.55 -2.78
CA TYR A 61 17.86 -5.36 -3.76
C TYR A 61 16.62 -5.96 -3.10
N LEU A 62 15.47 -5.85 -3.78
CA LEU A 62 14.21 -6.48 -3.43
C LEU A 62 13.86 -7.48 -4.54
N ALA A 63 13.72 -8.75 -4.20
CA ALA A 63 13.14 -9.74 -5.08
C ALA A 63 11.62 -9.56 -5.04
N ILE A 64 11.02 -9.21 -6.17
CA ILE A 64 9.57 -9.16 -6.31
C ILE A 64 9.17 -10.58 -6.70
N GLY A 65 8.59 -11.31 -5.75
CA GLY A 65 8.06 -12.66 -5.99
C GLY A 65 6.66 -12.63 -6.59
N GLU A 66 6.14 -13.80 -6.90
CA GLU A 66 4.74 -13.94 -7.33
C GLU A 66 3.80 -13.55 -6.18
N LEU A 67 2.72 -12.86 -6.51
CA LEU A 67 1.70 -12.46 -5.54
C LEU A 67 0.75 -13.63 -5.29
N SER A 68 0.21 -13.72 -4.07
CA SER A 68 -0.88 -14.65 -3.77
C SER A 68 -2.09 -14.34 -4.65
N GLN A 69 -2.58 -15.34 -5.38
CA GLN A 69 -3.73 -15.22 -6.25
C GLN A 69 -4.78 -16.27 -5.89
N LYS A 70 -6.04 -15.96 -6.19
CA LYS A 70 -7.13 -16.91 -5.98
C LYS A 70 -7.02 -18.10 -6.92
N SER A 71 -7.32 -19.30 -6.40
CA SER A 71 -7.49 -20.51 -7.21
C SER A 71 -8.96 -20.76 -7.50
N ASN A 72 -9.23 -21.26 -8.70
CA ASN A 72 -10.56 -21.45 -9.22
C ASN A 72 -10.83 -22.92 -9.60
N ILE A 73 -12.04 -23.40 -9.37
CA ILE A 73 -12.52 -24.70 -9.84
C ILE A 73 -13.60 -24.45 -10.90
N TYR A 74 -13.47 -25.08 -12.04
CA TYR A 74 -14.36 -24.92 -13.20
C TYR A 74 -15.04 -26.25 -13.57
N ALA A 75 -16.31 -26.14 -14.00
CA ALA A 75 -17.03 -27.17 -14.73
C ALA A 75 -17.06 -26.86 -16.24
N THR A 76 -17.41 -27.83 -17.04
CA THR A 76 -17.64 -27.67 -18.49
C THR A 76 -19.14 -27.61 -18.75
N ARG A 77 -19.56 -26.85 -19.76
CA ARG A 77 -20.93 -26.88 -20.29
C ARG A 77 -21.01 -27.75 -21.55
N SER A 78 -22.21 -28.15 -21.90
CA SER A 78 -22.46 -28.98 -23.08
C SER A 78 -22.00 -28.33 -24.40
N ASP A 79 -21.88 -26.99 -24.44
CA ASP A 79 -21.32 -26.25 -25.58
C ASP A 79 -19.79 -26.15 -25.58
N GLY A 80 -19.13 -26.77 -24.60
CA GLY A 80 -17.67 -26.75 -24.44
C GLY A 80 -17.13 -25.51 -23.69
N SER A 81 -17.97 -24.57 -23.30
CA SER A 81 -17.56 -23.44 -22.47
C SER A 81 -17.29 -23.87 -21.03
N THR A 82 -16.51 -23.09 -20.29
CA THR A 82 -16.25 -23.31 -18.86
C THR A 82 -17.17 -22.45 -17.99
N ALA A 83 -17.51 -22.96 -16.83
CA ALA A 83 -18.27 -22.25 -15.80
C ALA A 83 -17.53 -22.33 -14.47
N LEU A 84 -17.33 -21.17 -13.79
CA LEU A 84 -16.76 -21.12 -12.47
C LEU A 84 -17.71 -21.80 -11.47
N LEU A 85 -17.21 -22.81 -10.73
CA LEU A 85 -17.93 -23.46 -9.64
C LEU A 85 -17.62 -22.79 -8.30
N ALA A 86 -16.34 -22.58 -8.01
CA ALA A 86 -15.89 -22.03 -6.75
C ALA A 86 -14.52 -21.38 -6.90
N SER A 87 -14.24 -20.38 -6.05
CA SER A 87 -12.92 -19.82 -5.85
C SER A 87 -12.45 -20.05 -4.42
N PHE A 88 -11.15 -20.18 -4.24
CA PHE A 88 -10.48 -20.32 -2.95
C PHE A 88 -9.33 -19.33 -2.88
N TYR A 89 -9.27 -18.52 -1.83
CA TYR A 89 -8.26 -17.51 -1.68
C TYR A 89 -8.11 -17.07 -0.22
N ASP A 90 -6.92 -16.57 0.12
CA ASP A 90 -6.65 -15.74 1.29
C ASP A 90 -6.74 -14.26 0.89
N GLN A 91 -6.25 -13.94 -0.31
CA GLN A 91 -6.35 -12.63 -0.92
C GLN A 91 -7.15 -12.72 -2.22
N ASN A 92 -8.30 -12.03 -2.29
CA ASN A 92 -9.05 -11.89 -3.52
C ASN A 92 -8.28 -10.92 -4.43
N ARG A 93 -7.41 -11.46 -5.28
CA ARG A 93 -6.59 -10.71 -6.23
C ARG A 93 -6.78 -11.26 -7.64
N VAL A 94 -6.81 -10.32 -8.57
CA VAL A 94 -6.71 -10.57 -10.00
C VAL A 94 -5.66 -9.61 -10.54
N GLU A 95 -4.52 -10.13 -10.97
CA GLU A 95 -3.48 -9.32 -11.60
C GLU A 95 -3.88 -8.95 -13.03
N VAL A 96 -3.62 -7.71 -13.39
CA VAL A 96 -3.89 -7.18 -14.74
C VAL A 96 -2.69 -6.45 -15.29
N GLY A 97 -2.60 -6.44 -16.63
CA GLY A 97 -1.56 -5.68 -17.33
C GLY A 97 -1.87 -4.18 -17.38
N TRP A 98 -0.85 -3.40 -17.75
CA TRP A 98 -0.93 -1.92 -17.80
C TRP A 98 -2.10 -1.40 -18.64
N ASP A 99 -2.34 -1.99 -19.81
CA ASP A 99 -3.38 -1.55 -20.73
C ASP A 99 -4.80 -1.91 -20.27
N ALA A 100 -4.92 -2.83 -19.32
CA ALA A 100 -6.19 -3.21 -18.71
C ALA A 100 -6.60 -2.29 -17.55
N ILE A 101 -5.80 -1.29 -17.21
CA ILE A 101 -6.11 -0.30 -16.17
C ILE A 101 -6.43 1.04 -16.81
N ASN A 102 -7.59 1.61 -16.46
CA ASN A 102 -8.00 2.93 -16.93
C ASN A 102 -6.98 4.02 -16.55
N GLN A 103 -6.79 5.00 -17.42
CA GLN A 103 -5.89 6.12 -17.17
C GLN A 103 -6.29 6.93 -15.94
N TYR A 104 -7.59 7.08 -15.65
CA TYR A 104 -8.05 7.77 -14.45
C TYR A 104 -7.56 7.12 -13.15
N VAL A 105 -7.43 5.80 -13.11
CA VAL A 105 -6.86 5.08 -11.94
C VAL A 105 -5.41 5.45 -11.74
N LYS A 106 -4.59 5.40 -12.81
CA LYS A 106 -3.17 5.74 -12.77
C LYS A 106 -2.95 7.17 -12.31
N ASP A 107 -3.71 8.10 -12.89
CA ASP A 107 -3.63 9.52 -12.56
C ASP A 107 -4.15 9.82 -11.14
N ALA A 108 -5.23 9.17 -10.69
CA ALA A 108 -5.75 9.29 -9.32
C ALA A 108 -4.75 8.76 -8.28
N THR A 109 -4.06 7.65 -8.59
CA THR A 109 -3.02 7.09 -7.73
C THR A 109 -1.88 8.08 -7.54
N VAL A 110 -1.34 8.59 -8.64
CA VAL A 110 -0.26 9.59 -8.61
C VAL A 110 -0.71 10.86 -7.89
N ALA A 111 -1.88 11.39 -8.25
CA ALA A 111 -2.39 12.63 -7.67
C ALA A 111 -2.70 12.52 -6.16
N GLY A 112 -3.14 11.35 -5.72
CA GLY A 112 -3.54 11.09 -4.34
C GLY A 112 -2.40 10.72 -3.40
N GLU A 113 -1.44 9.94 -3.90
CA GLU A 113 -0.38 9.36 -3.07
C GLU A 113 0.98 10.00 -3.28
N ASP A 114 1.31 10.40 -4.52
CA ASP A 114 2.65 10.90 -4.86
C ASP A 114 2.57 11.88 -6.06
N PRO A 115 2.13 13.13 -5.85
CA PRO A 115 1.89 14.11 -6.93
C PRO A 115 3.08 14.39 -7.85
N ARG A 116 4.30 14.09 -7.38
CA ARG A 116 5.54 14.29 -8.14
C ARG A 116 6.23 12.98 -8.51
N TYR A 117 5.48 11.89 -8.56
CA TYR A 117 5.96 10.54 -8.79
C TYR A 117 6.94 10.42 -9.97
N TYR A 118 6.66 11.06 -11.08
CA TYR A 118 7.49 11.04 -12.28
C TYR A 118 8.68 12.03 -12.25
N GLU A 119 8.79 12.86 -11.20
CA GLU A 119 9.82 13.92 -11.11
C GLU A 119 10.98 13.55 -10.17
N HIS A 120 10.80 12.58 -9.29
CA HIS A 120 11.81 12.15 -8.32
C HIS A 120 12.16 10.67 -8.50
N GLY A 121 13.19 10.18 -7.78
CA GLY A 121 13.54 8.76 -7.70
C GLY A 121 12.71 8.01 -6.64
N GLY A 122 13.28 6.94 -6.04
CA GLY A 122 12.59 6.12 -5.02
C GLY A 122 12.08 6.90 -3.81
N ILE A 123 12.58 8.10 -3.57
CA ILE A 123 12.25 8.96 -2.42
C ILE A 123 11.92 10.37 -2.92
N ASP A 124 10.78 10.91 -2.47
CA ASP A 124 10.47 12.33 -2.58
C ASP A 124 11.02 13.11 -1.37
N LEU A 125 12.27 13.60 -1.47
CA LEU A 125 12.87 14.38 -0.39
C LEU A 125 12.11 15.69 -0.09
N GLN A 126 11.59 16.38 -1.12
CA GLN A 126 10.84 17.63 -0.91
C GLN A 126 9.49 17.35 -0.25
N GLY A 127 8.78 16.29 -0.68
CA GLY A 127 7.53 15.85 -0.06
C GLY A 127 7.73 15.42 1.39
N THR A 128 8.81 14.67 1.66
CA THR A 128 9.15 14.22 3.01
C THR A 128 9.44 15.41 3.94
N VAL A 129 10.24 16.40 3.51
CA VAL A 129 10.53 17.61 4.29
C VAL A 129 9.25 18.44 4.49
N ARG A 130 8.43 18.60 3.46
CA ARG A 130 7.15 19.31 3.57
C ARG A 130 6.22 18.64 4.57
N ALA A 131 6.06 17.31 4.49
CA ALA A 131 5.23 16.53 5.40
C ALA A 131 5.71 16.65 6.86
N ALA A 132 7.03 16.59 7.09
CA ALA A 132 7.63 16.78 8.41
C ALA A 132 7.35 18.18 8.97
N LEU A 133 7.51 19.23 8.17
CA LEU A 133 7.22 20.60 8.57
C LEU A 133 5.73 20.81 8.86
N THR A 134 4.83 20.29 8.02
CA THR A 134 3.38 20.38 8.22
C THR A 134 2.96 19.70 9.51
N THR A 135 3.51 18.52 9.81
CA THR A 135 3.24 17.79 11.06
C THR A 135 3.77 18.56 12.28
N ALA A 136 4.99 19.11 12.19
CA ALA A 136 5.60 19.89 13.26
C ALA A 136 4.84 21.19 13.57
N THR A 137 4.16 21.78 12.59
CA THR A 137 3.36 23.02 12.75
C THR A 137 1.89 22.74 13.08
N GLY A 138 1.51 21.49 13.41
CA GLY A 138 0.14 21.11 13.80
C GLY A 138 -0.85 21.02 12.63
N GLY A 139 -0.36 20.98 11.39
CA GLY A 139 -1.19 20.73 10.22
C GLY A 139 -1.64 19.27 10.10
N ARG A 140 -2.55 18.99 9.15
CA ARG A 140 -2.95 17.61 8.85
C ARG A 140 -1.75 16.80 8.41
N THR A 141 -1.58 15.60 8.97
CA THR A 141 -0.54 14.66 8.58
C THR A 141 -0.71 14.33 7.09
N GLN A 142 0.20 14.84 6.26
CA GLN A 142 0.26 14.46 4.84
C GLN A 142 1.16 13.23 4.70
N GLY A 143 0.76 12.27 3.87
CA GLY A 143 1.59 11.13 3.52
C GLY A 143 2.92 11.62 2.90
N GLY A 144 4.04 11.24 3.50
CA GLY A 144 5.38 11.60 3.04
C GLY A 144 6.11 10.44 2.34
N SER A 145 5.44 9.31 2.14
CA SER A 145 6.01 8.11 1.48
C SER A 145 5.67 8.13 -0.01
N SER A 146 6.69 7.91 -0.86
CA SER A 146 6.47 7.74 -2.30
C SER A 146 5.72 6.45 -2.63
N ILE A 147 5.15 6.35 -3.84
CA ILE A 147 4.53 5.11 -4.37
C ILE A 147 5.55 3.97 -4.33
N ALA A 148 6.82 4.22 -4.71
CA ALA A 148 7.88 3.20 -4.65
C ALA A 148 8.11 2.69 -3.22
N GLN A 149 8.07 3.55 -2.20
CA GLN A 149 8.18 3.13 -0.80
C GLN A 149 6.97 2.32 -0.33
N GLN A 150 5.77 2.71 -0.73
CA GLN A 150 4.54 1.96 -0.41
C GLN A 150 4.55 0.59 -1.11
N TYR A 151 5.00 0.53 -2.36
CA TYR A 151 5.17 -0.70 -3.11
C TYR A 151 6.14 -1.66 -2.40
N VAL A 152 7.33 -1.17 -2.04
CA VAL A 152 8.32 -1.94 -1.27
C VAL A 152 7.73 -2.49 0.03
N LYS A 153 7.04 -1.66 0.81
CA LYS A 153 6.38 -2.12 2.04
C LYS A 153 5.41 -3.26 1.77
N ASN A 154 4.56 -3.14 0.74
CA ASN A 154 3.60 -4.17 0.39
C ASN A 154 4.27 -5.46 -0.09
N VAL A 155 5.38 -5.38 -0.86
CA VAL A 155 6.17 -6.55 -1.26
C VAL A 155 6.76 -7.26 -0.03
N LEU A 156 7.32 -6.51 0.93
CA LEU A 156 7.86 -7.10 2.17
C LEU A 156 6.75 -7.81 2.98
N VAL A 157 5.54 -7.26 3.02
CA VAL A 157 4.39 -7.94 3.66
C VAL A 157 4.05 -9.24 2.93
N GLN A 158 4.04 -9.24 1.60
CA GLN A 158 3.79 -10.46 0.81
C GLN A 158 4.92 -11.51 0.97
N GLU A 159 6.18 -11.07 1.12
CA GLU A 159 7.30 -11.97 1.47
C GLU A 159 7.07 -12.63 2.84
N CYS A 160 6.55 -11.90 3.83
CA CYS A 160 6.24 -12.46 5.14
C CYS A 160 5.24 -13.61 5.03
N GLU A 161 4.16 -13.44 4.29
CA GLU A 161 3.13 -14.47 4.10
C GLU A 161 3.65 -15.71 3.34
N ARG A 162 4.66 -15.53 2.46
CA ARG A 162 5.18 -16.62 1.63
C ARG A 162 6.35 -17.34 2.27
N GLU A 163 7.25 -16.62 2.94
CA GLU A 163 8.57 -17.13 3.28
C GLU A 163 8.80 -17.30 4.79
N ALA A 164 8.09 -16.53 5.64
CA ALA A 164 8.39 -16.56 7.08
C ALA A 164 8.08 -17.93 7.72
N GLY A 165 6.96 -18.55 7.32
CA GLY A 165 6.58 -19.88 7.79
C GLY A 165 7.60 -20.98 7.40
N PRO A 166 7.86 -21.18 6.10
CA PRO A 166 8.90 -22.12 5.65
C PRO A 166 10.26 -21.90 6.32
N LEU A 167 10.73 -20.63 6.39
CA LEU A 167 12.00 -20.30 7.05
C LEU A 167 11.99 -20.61 8.55
N ALA A 168 10.85 -20.49 9.24
CA ALA A 168 10.75 -20.87 10.64
C ALA A 168 10.85 -22.38 10.82
N LEU A 169 10.22 -23.16 9.96
CA LEU A 169 10.30 -24.62 9.95
C LEU A 169 11.70 -25.15 9.58
N GLU A 170 12.40 -24.49 8.66
CA GLU A 170 13.77 -24.84 8.30
C GLU A 170 14.77 -24.69 9.46
N LYS A 171 14.50 -23.81 10.42
CA LYS A 171 15.36 -23.62 11.60
C LYS A 171 15.26 -24.76 12.61
N LEU A 172 14.22 -25.58 12.53
CA LEU A 172 14.05 -26.78 13.37
C LEU A 172 14.94 -27.90 12.86
N THR A 173 15.42 -28.74 13.77
CA THR A 173 16.09 -30.00 13.43
C THR A 173 15.10 -30.96 12.74
N GLU A 174 15.63 -31.97 12.06
CA GLU A 174 14.81 -32.98 11.40
C GLU A 174 13.91 -33.74 12.40
N ASP A 175 14.47 -34.06 13.60
CA ASP A 175 13.71 -34.73 14.68
C ASP A 175 12.58 -33.83 15.23
N GLU A 176 12.85 -32.54 15.42
CA GLU A 176 11.81 -31.58 15.86
C GLU A 176 10.71 -31.43 14.84
N ARG A 177 11.05 -31.30 13.53
CA ARG A 177 10.03 -31.25 12.46
C ARG A 177 9.20 -32.51 12.37
N ALA A 178 9.82 -33.69 12.49
CA ALA A 178 9.12 -34.98 12.47
C ALA A 178 8.19 -35.18 13.67
N ALA A 179 8.43 -34.50 14.78
CA ALA A 179 7.60 -34.55 15.98
C ALA A 179 6.41 -33.58 15.97
N LEU A 180 6.34 -32.67 14.97
CA LEU A 180 5.23 -31.70 14.88
C LEU A 180 3.92 -32.41 14.51
N THR A 181 2.85 -32.01 15.20
CA THR A 181 1.48 -32.26 14.72
C THR A 181 1.10 -31.17 13.70
N PRO A 182 0.09 -31.39 12.84
CA PRO A 182 -0.41 -30.35 11.95
C PRO A 182 -0.74 -29.04 12.67
N ASP A 183 -1.40 -29.09 13.84
CA ASP A 183 -1.77 -27.91 14.61
C ASP A 183 -0.54 -27.14 15.13
N THR A 184 0.48 -27.85 15.64
CA THR A 184 1.72 -27.20 16.12
C THR A 184 2.55 -26.63 14.97
N ARG A 185 2.55 -27.30 13.82
CA ARG A 185 3.17 -26.79 12.60
C ARG A 185 2.50 -25.50 12.13
N PHE A 186 1.16 -25.51 12.07
CA PHE A 186 0.40 -24.31 11.70
C PHE A 186 0.64 -23.14 12.65
N ALA A 187 0.66 -23.38 13.96
CA ALA A 187 0.92 -22.34 14.95
C ALA A 187 2.33 -21.71 14.78
N ILE A 188 3.36 -22.50 14.45
CA ILE A 188 4.71 -21.99 14.17
C ILE A 188 4.72 -21.10 12.92
N VAL A 189 4.02 -21.54 11.88
CA VAL A 189 3.91 -20.76 10.62
C VAL A 189 3.20 -19.43 10.88
N GLU A 190 2.04 -19.47 11.54
CA GLU A 190 1.25 -18.29 11.87
C GLU A 190 2.02 -17.29 12.74
N GLU A 191 2.71 -17.76 13.78
CA GLU A 191 3.54 -16.92 14.65
C GLU A 191 4.69 -16.26 13.85
N ALA A 192 5.33 -17.00 12.96
CA ALA A 192 6.42 -16.49 12.14
C ALA A 192 5.93 -15.44 11.12
N GLU A 193 4.78 -15.69 10.49
CA GLU A 193 4.14 -14.73 9.55
C GLU A 193 3.76 -13.43 10.28
N LEU A 194 3.13 -13.53 11.47
CA LEU A 194 2.76 -12.38 12.29
C LEU A 194 3.97 -11.57 12.76
N ALA A 195 5.02 -12.24 13.27
CA ALA A 195 6.24 -11.56 13.71
C ALA A 195 6.95 -10.84 12.55
N CYS A 196 6.97 -11.44 11.36
CA CYS A 196 7.50 -10.83 10.15
C CYS A 196 6.65 -9.61 9.74
N TYR A 197 5.32 -9.75 9.72
CA TYR A 197 4.38 -8.65 9.41
C TYR A 197 4.55 -7.46 10.36
N ASP A 198 4.64 -7.72 11.66
CA ASP A 198 4.88 -6.68 12.66
C ASP A 198 6.18 -5.93 12.37
N THR A 199 7.26 -6.65 12.07
CA THR A 199 8.55 -6.05 11.68
C THR A 199 8.46 -5.24 10.38
N ALA A 200 7.69 -5.70 9.40
CA ALA A 200 7.50 -5.02 8.12
C ALA A 200 6.61 -3.76 8.23
N THR A 201 5.77 -3.67 9.27
CA THR A 201 4.77 -2.60 9.41
C THR A 201 4.99 -1.67 10.61
N GLU A 202 5.88 -2.03 11.55
CA GLU A 202 6.16 -1.24 12.76
C GLU A 202 6.52 0.23 12.46
N VAL A 203 6.23 1.13 13.40
CA VAL A 203 6.62 2.54 13.32
C VAL A 203 8.03 2.71 13.87
N ALA A 204 9.05 2.37 13.06
CA ALA A 204 10.45 2.45 13.42
C ALA A 204 11.27 3.19 12.36
N ILE A 205 12.30 3.91 12.79
CA ILE A 205 13.22 4.65 11.89
C ILE A 205 13.98 3.67 11.01
N ASP A 206 14.48 2.58 11.58
CA ASP A 206 15.28 1.57 10.89
C ASP A 206 14.48 0.90 9.76
N ARG A 207 13.23 0.55 10.05
CA ARG A 207 12.31 0.06 9.03
C ARG A 207 12.14 1.08 7.91
N LYS A 208 11.91 2.35 8.24
CA LYS A 208 11.71 3.40 7.23
C LYS A 208 12.97 3.63 6.38
N LEU A 209 14.15 3.56 6.96
CA LEU A 209 15.41 3.64 6.22
C LEU A 209 15.60 2.44 5.27
N ARG A 210 15.25 1.22 5.72
CA ARG A 210 15.27 0.02 4.87
C ARG A 210 14.31 0.19 3.68
N GLU A 211 13.07 0.60 3.94
CA GLU A 211 12.06 0.89 2.90
C GLU A 211 12.57 1.91 1.88
N MET A 212 13.15 3.02 2.34
CA MET A 212 13.72 4.06 1.49
C MET A 212 14.85 3.51 0.60
N ARG A 213 15.76 2.73 1.14
CA ARG A 213 16.86 2.13 0.39
C ARG A 213 16.39 1.15 -0.66
N LEU A 214 15.45 0.28 -0.30
CA LEU A 214 14.84 -0.67 -1.23
C LEU A 214 14.06 0.05 -2.34
N ALA A 215 13.35 1.13 -2.03
CA ALA A 215 12.66 1.95 -3.02
C ALA A 215 13.64 2.56 -4.05
N ILE A 216 14.81 3.03 -3.60
CA ILE A 216 15.87 3.47 -4.53
C ILE A 216 16.38 2.31 -5.39
N GLY A 217 16.50 1.11 -4.82
CA GLY A 217 16.91 -0.10 -5.56
C GLY A 217 15.90 -0.49 -6.63
N VAL A 218 14.61 -0.47 -6.30
CA VAL A 218 13.50 -0.77 -7.23
C VAL A 218 13.50 0.23 -8.40
N GLU A 219 13.62 1.52 -8.14
CA GLU A 219 13.66 2.58 -9.17
C GLU A 219 14.88 2.48 -10.12
N LYS A 220 15.95 1.84 -9.69
CA LYS A 220 17.10 1.59 -10.57
C LYS A 220 16.87 0.43 -11.54
N ARG A 221 15.93 -0.46 -11.23
CA ARG A 221 15.71 -1.71 -11.95
C ARG A 221 14.44 -1.68 -12.80
N TYR A 222 13.40 -1.01 -12.32
CA TYR A 222 12.09 -0.95 -12.93
C TYR A 222 11.75 0.49 -13.34
N THR A 223 11.00 0.62 -14.41
CA THR A 223 10.44 1.91 -14.84
C THR A 223 9.35 2.38 -13.87
N LYS A 224 9.03 3.66 -13.91
CA LYS A 224 7.93 4.24 -13.13
C LYS A 224 6.61 3.53 -13.38
N ASP A 225 6.31 3.20 -14.62
CA ASP A 225 5.06 2.54 -15.01
C ASP A 225 5.01 1.09 -14.52
N GLU A 226 6.13 0.36 -14.54
CA GLU A 226 6.21 -0.98 -13.95
C GLU A 226 6.02 -0.96 -12.43
N ILE A 227 6.59 0.02 -11.72
CA ILE A 227 6.41 0.18 -10.28
C ILE A 227 4.96 0.55 -9.96
N LEU A 228 4.36 1.47 -10.72
CA LEU A 228 2.95 1.86 -10.54
C LEU A 228 2.01 0.68 -10.83
N LEU A 229 2.27 -0.10 -11.87
CA LEU A 229 1.53 -1.33 -12.17
C LEU A 229 1.62 -2.34 -11.04
N GLY A 230 2.84 -2.61 -10.54
CA GLY A 230 3.05 -3.49 -9.40
C GLY A 230 2.32 -3.00 -8.16
N TYR A 231 2.37 -1.70 -7.88
CA TYR A 231 1.63 -1.08 -6.78
C TYR A 231 0.11 -1.27 -6.90
N LEU A 232 -0.46 -1.03 -8.08
CA LEU A 232 -1.90 -1.19 -8.33
C LEU A 232 -2.37 -2.64 -8.23
N ASN A 233 -1.51 -3.62 -8.53
CA ASN A 233 -1.81 -5.04 -8.38
C ASN A 233 -1.64 -5.56 -6.94
N ILE A 234 -0.81 -4.91 -6.11
CA ILE A 234 -0.50 -5.38 -4.75
C ILE A 234 -1.30 -4.65 -3.65
N ALA A 235 -1.75 -3.42 -3.90
CA ALA A 235 -2.39 -2.58 -2.90
C ALA A 235 -3.65 -3.23 -2.30
N GLY A 236 -3.82 -3.08 -0.97
CA GLY A 236 -5.01 -3.54 -0.26
C GLY A 236 -6.14 -2.51 -0.32
N PHE A 237 -7.34 -2.97 -0.60
CA PHE A 237 -8.56 -2.16 -0.68
C PHE A 237 -9.56 -2.47 0.45
N GLY A 238 -9.12 -3.13 1.52
CA GLY A 238 -9.93 -3.51 2.67
C GLY A 238 -10.33 -4.98 2.67
N GLY A 239 -10.47 -5.55 3.86
CA GLY A 239 -10.76 -6.98 4.02
C GLY A 239 -9.75 -7.85 3.26
N THR A 240 -10.27 -8.74 2.45
CA THR A 240 -9.48 -9.65 1.59
C THR A 240 -9.29 -9.13 0.15
N VAL A 241 -9.69 -7.88 -0.15
CA VAL A 241 -9.65 -7.31 -1.50
C VAL A 241 -8.29 -6.69 -1.77
N TYR A 242 -7.54 -7.25 -2.72
CA TYR A 242 -6.20 -6.81 -3.12
C TYR A 242 -6.12 -6.60 -4.63
N GLY A 243 -5.44 -5.54 -5.05
CA GLY A 243 -5.30 -5.15 -6.43
C GLY A 243 -6.52 -4.43 -7.00
N ILE A 244 -6.26 -3.57 -7.97
CA ILE A 244 -7.27 -2.64 -8.53
C ILE A 244 -8.38 -3.36 -9.29
N GLU A 245 -8.09 -4.49 -9.96
CA GLU A 245 -9.11 -5.25 -10.70
C GLU A 245 -10.10 -5.90 -9.74
N ALA A 246 -9.61 -6.55 -8.68
CA ALA A 246 -10.48 -7.13 -7.65
C ALA A 246 -11.28 -6.04 -6.93
N ALA A 247 -10.70 -4.86 -6.68
CA ALA A 247 -11.40 -3.74 -6.07
C ALA A 247 -12.51 -3.18 -6.99
N ALA A 248 -12.25 -3.04 -8.28
CA ALA A 248 -13.25 -2.60 -9.26
C ALA A 248 -14.43 -3.57 -9.34
N ASN A 249 -14.13 -4.87 -9.37
CA ASN A 249 -15.15 -5.93 -9.38
C ASN A 249 -15.97 -5.92 -8.08
N TYR A 250 -15.30 -5.87 -6.92
CA TYR A 250 -15.93 -5.95 -5.61
C TYR A 250 -16.80 -4.73 -5.31
N TYR A 251 -16.22 -3.52 -5.43
CA TYR A 251 -16.90 -2.29 -5.02
C TYR A 251 -17.86 -1.71 -6.05
N TYR A 252 -17.67 -2.02 -7.35
CA TYR A 252 -18.46 -1.38 -8.42
C TYR A 252 -18.97 -2.33 -9.49
N SER A 253 -18.83 -3.65 -9.31
CA SER A 253 -19.27 -4.69 -10.29
C SER A 253 -18.79 -4.38 -11.72
N THR A 254 -17.56 -3.88 -11.84
CA THR A 254 -16.94 -3.48 -13.10
C THR A 254 -15.47 -3.91 -13.16
N THR A 255 -14.76 -3.62 -14.24
CA THR A 255 -13.33 -3.90 -14.38
C THR A 255 -12.50 -2.63 -14.15
N ALA A 256 -11.21 -2.77 -13.86
CA ALA A 256 -10.28 -1.64 -13.74
C ALA A 256 -10.21 -0.78 -15.01
N ALA A 257 -10.43 -1.39 -16.18
CA ALA A 257 -10.48 -0.69 -17.47
C ALA A 257 -11.72 0.24 -17.60
N ASN A 258 -12.82 -0.11 -16.97
CA ASN A 258 -14.11 0.55 -17.15
C ASN A 258 -14.50 1.49 -15.99
N LEU A 259 -13.62 1.68 -15.00
CA LEU A 259 -13.86 2.62 -13.91
C LEU A 259 -14.06 4.04 -14.42
N THR A 260 -15.12 4.72 -13.96
CA THR A 260 -15.28 6.15 -14.17
C THR A 260 -14.27 6.96 -13.34
N LEU A 261 -14.07 8.23 -13.64
CA LEU A 261 -13.19 9.11 -12.86
C LEU A 261 -13.58 9.16 -11.38
N ALA A 262 -14.87 9.29 -11.07
CA ALA A 262 -15.36 9.31 -9.69
C ALA A 262 -15.10 7.99 -8.95
N GLN A 263 -15.31 6.85 -9.62
CA GLN A 263 -15.04 5.50 -9.06
C GLN A 263 -13.55 5.27 -8.85
N ALA A 264 -12.71 5.63 -9.83
CA ALA A 264 -11.25 5.52 -9.71
C ALA A 264 -10.71 6.30 -8.51
N ALA A 265 -11.11 7.57 -8.37
CA ALA A 265 -10.70 8.40 -7.23
C ALA A 265 -11.24 7.87 -5.89
N SER A 266 -12.45 7.28 -5.87
CA SER A 266 -13.05 6.66 -4.68
C SER A 266 -12.30 5.40 -4.25
N LEU A 267 -11.90 4.54 -5.19
CA LEU A 267 -11.06 3.37 -4.88
C LEU A 267 -9.68 3.79 -4.37
N MET A 268 -9.05 4.80 -4.99
CA MET A 268 -7.76 5.30 -4.52
C MET A 268 -7.86 6.00 -3.15
N ALA A 269 -9.03 6.49 -2.76
CA ALA A 269 -9.27 6.93 -1.39
C ALA A 269 -9.14 5.78 -0.38
N ILE A 270 -9.60 4.57 -0.71
CA ILE A 270 -9.54 3.39 0.16
C ILE A 270 -8.09 3.00 0.47
N VAL A 271 -7.20 3.02 -0.54
CA VAL A 271 -5.80 2.59 -0.39
C VAL A 271 -5.06 3.38 0.70
N ASN A 272 -5.40 4.66 0.88
CA ASN A 272 -4.78 5.52 1.91
C ASN A 272 -5.05 5.03 3.35
N ASN A 273 -6.27 4.57 3.61
CA ASN A 273 -6.65 3.94 4.88
C ASN A 273 -7.84 3.00 4.65
N PRO A 274 -7.57 1.70 4.31
CA PRO A 274 -8.61 0.76 3.95
C PRO A 274 -9.69 0.60 5.03
N VAL A 275 -9.30 0.54 6.30
CA VAL A 275 -10.24 0.37 7.42
C VAL A 275 -11.22 1.54 7.53
N LYS A 276 -10.75 2.76 7.23
CA LYS A 276 -11.55 3.98 7.35
C LYS A 276 -12.43 4.25 6.13
N PHE A 277 -11.89 3.98 4.93
CA PHE A 277 -12.48 4.47 3.68
C PHE A 277 -13.16 3.38 2.83
N GLN A 278 -13.15 2.10 3.27
CA GLN A 278 -13.85 1.01 2.57
C GLN A 278 -15.35 1.28 2.47
N LEU A 279 -16.00 0.75 1.43
CA LEU A 279 -17.38 1.07 1.06
C LEU A 279 -18.37 -0.08 1.29
N ASP A 280 -17.92 -1.20 1.84
CA ASP A 280 -18.69 -2.41 2.12
C ASP A 280 -19.27 -2.46 3.54
N ARG A 281 -19.26 -1.31 4.25
CA ARG A 281 -19.87 -1.13 5.57
C ARG A 281 -20.97 -0.07 5.51
N PRO A 282 -22.14 -0.38 4.91
CA PRO A 282 -23.21 0.60 4.71
C PRO A 282 -23.75 1.19 6.01
N ASP A 283 -23.62 0.48 7.14
CA ASP A 283 -24.10 0.89 8.46
C ASP A 283 -23.05 1.72 9.26
N SER A 284 -21.88 2.03 8.67
CA SER A 284 -20.86 2.84 9.33
C SER A 284 -21.38 4.25 9.63
N GLU A 285 -21.20 4.74 10.85
CA GLU A 285 -21.62 6.08 11.27
C GLU A 285 -20.84 7.20 10.57
N THR A 286 -19.57 6.97 10.22
CA THR A 286 -18.68 7.98 9.60
C THR A 286 -18.51 7.80 8.10
N ASN A 287 -18.65 6.58 7.59
CA ASN A 287 -18.42 6.23 6.19
C ASN A 287 -19.42 5.19 5.69
N GLY A 288 -20.70 5.40 5.91
CA GLY A 288 -21.79 4.50 5.52
C GLY A 288 -22.75 5.10 4.50
N ALA A 289 -23.72 4.30 4.08
CA ALA A 289 -24.72 4.71 3.09
C ALA A 289 -25.58 5.90 3.54
N ALA A 290 -25.94 5.96 4.84
CA ALA A 290 -26.78 7.01 5.40
C ALA A 290 -26.17 8.41 5.34
N ASN A 291 -24.83 8.51 5.32
CA ASN A 291 -24.10 9.78 5.21
C ASN A 291 -23.41 9.96 3.83
N GLY A 292 -23.73 9.12 2.84
CA GLY A 292 -23.14 9.19 1.51
C GLY A 292 -21.65 8.83 1.48
N TYR A 293 -21.19 7.95 2.37
CA TYR A 293 -19.79 7.56 2.51
C TYR A 293 -18.87 8.77 2.71
N ALA A 294 -19.20 9.60 3.70
CA ALA A 294 -18.65 10.94 3.87
C ALA A 294 -17.11 10.97 3.98
N ASP A 295 -16.51 10.02 4.72
CA ASP A 295 -15.05 9.95 4.84
C ASP A 295 -14.38 9.62 3.49
N ASN A 296 -14.90 8.63 2.74
CA ASN A 296 -14.40 8.29 1.40
C ASN A 296 -14.63 9.46 0.44
N THR A 297 -15.83 10.05 0.44
CA THR A 297 -16.18 11.20 -0.40
C THR A 297 -15.19 12.36 -0.19
N ALA A 298 -14.88 12.69 1.06
CA ALA A 298 -13.94 13.77 1.36
C ALA A 298 -12.52 13.48 0.86
N ARG A 299 -12.07 12.23 0.93
CA ARG A 299 -10.75 11.84 0.41
C ARG A 299 -10.75 11.76 -1.12
N ARG A 300 -11.81 11.24 -1.73
CA ARG A 300 -12.04 11.24 -3.19
C ARG A 300 -11.97 12.65 -3.75
N ASP A 301 -12.66 13.59 -3.13
CA ASP A 301 -12.72 14.98 -3.58
C ASP A 301 -11.36 15.67 -3.48
N TYR A 302 -10.57 15.33 -2.45
CA TYR A 302 -9.17 15.74 -2.38
C TYR A 302 -8.35 15.20 -3.56
N ILE A 303 -8.50 13.92 -3.92
CA ILE A 303 -7.80 13.31 -5.06
C ILE A 303 -8.21 13.98 -6.37
N LEU A 304 -9.51 14.17 -6.59
CA LEU A 304 -10.03 14.87 -7.78
C LEU A 304 -9.50 16.29 -7.90
N THR A 305 -9.44 17.04 -6.78
CA THR A 305 -8.86 18.39 -6.73
C THR A 305 -7.38 18.35 -7.13
N SER A 306 -6.61 17.41 -6.59
CA SER A 306 -5.21 17.22 -6.95
C SER A 306 -5.02 16.87 -8.42
N MET A 307 -5.90 16.02 -8.99
CA MET A 307 -5.89 15.70 -10.42
C MET A 307 -6.14 16.93 -11.30
N LEU A 308 -7.07 17.80 -10.89
CA LEU A 308 -7.36 19.05 -11.61
C LEU A 308 -6.16 20.02 -11.53
N GLU A 309 -5.55 20.21 -10.35
CA GLU A 309 -4.38 21.06 -10.15
C GLU A 309 -3.18 20.58 -10.99
N GLN A 310 -3.01 19.26 -11.14
CA GLN A 310 -1.99 18.65 -11.98
C GLN A 310 -2.36 18.59 -13.46
N LYS A 311 -3.52 19.09 -13.85
CA LYS A 311 -4.04 19.09 -15.25
C LYS A 311 -4.18 17.67 -15.83
N LYS A 312 -4.46 16.69 -14.98
CA LYS A 312 -4.76 15.31 -15.36
C LYS A 312 -6.19 15.14 -15.86
N VAL A 313 -7.07 16.05 -15.45
CA VAL A 313 -8.46 16.12 -15.87
C VAL A 313 -8.82 17.56 -16.22
N THR A 314 -9.84 17.73 -17.06
CA THR A 314 -10.44 19.02 -17.39
C THR A 314 -11.36 19.49 -16.27
N GLN A 315 -11.70 20.80 -16.26
CA GLN A 315 -12.68 21.34 -15.33
C GLN A 315 -14.05 20.65 -15.46
N ALA A 316 -14.49 20.34 -16.67
CA ALA A 316 -15.77 19.68 -16.91
C ALA A 316 -15.82 18.26 -16.34
N GLU A 317 -14.74 17.46 -16.54
CA GLU A 317 -14.63 16.12 -15.94
C GLU A 317 -14.59 16.17 -14.42
N PHE A 318 -13.88 17.16 -13.86
CA PHE A 318 -13.83 17.38 -12.42
C PHE A 318 -15.22 17.73 -11.87
N ASP A 319 -15.93 18.68 -12.47
CA ASP A 319 -17.27 19.13 -12.03
C ASP A 319 -18.28 17.97 -12.08
N GLU A 320 -18.22 17.11 -13.10
CA GLU A 320 -19.02 15.90 -13.22
C GLU A 320 -18.68 14.89 -12.12
N ALA A 321 -17.40 14.61 -11.91
CA ALA A 321 -16.95 13.63 -10.93
C ALA A 321 -17.25 14.04 -9.48
N ILE A 322 -17.09 15.31 -9.14
CA ILE A 322 -17.44 15.87 -7.82
C ILE A 322 -18.94 15.80 -7.57
N ALA A 323 -19.76 16.07 -8.58
CA ALA A 323 -21.22 16.00 -8.46
C ALA A 323 -21.76 14.56 -8.38
N THR A 324 -20.96 13.57 -8.79
CA THR A 324 -21.35 12.16 -8.78
C THR A 324 -21.27 11.60 -7.34
N PRO A 325 -22.38 11.09 -6.75
CA PRO A 325 -22.34 10.50 -5.42
C PRO A 325 -21.54 9.19 -5.39
N VAL A 326 -20.94 8.87 -4.25
CA VAL A 326 -20.33 7.55 -4.02
C VAL A 326 -21.44 6.53 -3.82
N GLN A 327 -21.58 5.62 -4.77
CA GLN A 327 -22.62 4.58 -4.78
C GLN A 327 -21.97 3.24 -5.11
N PRO A 328 -21.46 2.48 -4.11
CA PRO A 328 -20.89 1.17 -4.34
C PRO A 328 -21.98 0.17 -4.74
N VAL A 329 -21.59 -0.79 -5.59
CA VAL A 329 -22.38 -1.97 -5.95
C VAL A 329 -21.57 -3.17 -5.53
N ILE A 330 -21.72 -3.55 -4.25
CA ILE A 330 -20.90 -4.62 -3.68
C ILE A 330 -21.23 -5.94 -4.34
N THR A 331 -20.20 -6.59 -4.87
CA THR A 331 -20.28 -7.91 -5.49
C THR A 331 -19.39 -8.87 -4.70
N GLU A 332 -20.03 -9.66 -3.84
CA GLU A 332 -19.33 -10.68 -3.08
C GLU A 332 -18.67 -11.68 -4.03
N PRO A 333 -17.35 -11.91 -3.91
CA PRO A 333 -16.71 -12.90 -4.74
C PRO A 333 -17.13 -14.30 -4.34
N SER A 334 -17.21 -15.21 -5.33
CA SER A 334 -17.39 -16.64 -5.04
C SER A 334 -16.29 -17.12 -4.10
N THR A 335 -16.66 -17.75 -3.00
CA THR A 335 -15.69 -18.33 -2.06
C THR A 335 -16.18 -19.66 -1.51
N GLY A 336 -15.36 -20.70 -1.70
CA GLY A 336 -15.65 -22.05 -1.26
C GLY A 336 -16.79 -22.72 -2.03
N CYS A 337 -16.98 -24.01 -1.75
CA CYS A 337 -17.93 -24.85 -2.48
C CYS A 337 -19.41 -24.51 -2.26
N GLN A 338 -19.73 -23.74 -1.23
CA GLN A 338 -21.08 -23.25 -0.97
C GLN A 338 -21.66 -22.40 -2.10
N THR A 339 -20.81 -21.81 -2.92
CA THR A 339 -21.23 -20.97 -4.05
C THR A 339 -21.51 -21.78 -5.32
N ALA A 340 -21.18 -23.08 -5.33
CA ALA A 340 -21.38 -23.98 -6.47
C ALA A 340 -22.82 -24.51 -6.60
N ALA A 341 -23.76 -23.98 -5.81
CA ALA A 341 -25.18 -24.39 -5.81
C ALA A 341 -25.32 -25.93 -5.76
N GLY A 342 -26.10 -26.56 -6.66
CA GLY A 342 -26.29 -27.98 -6.75
C GLY A 342 -25.01 -28.80 -6.96
N SER A 343 -23.97 -28.20 -7.49
CA SER A 343 -22.66 -28.85 -7.66
C SER A 343 -21.76 -28.77 -6.41
N ALA A 344 -22.26 -28.29 -5.25
CA ALA A 344 -21.48 -28.10 -4.03
C ALA A 344 -20.79 -29.40 -3.55
N TYR A 345 -21.48 -30.53 -3.56
CA TYR A 345 -20.89 -31.83 -3.20
C TYR A 345 -19.77 -32.27 -4.12
N PHE A 346 -19.91 -32.02 -5.42
CA PHE A 346 -18.85 -32.32 -6.37
C PHE A 346 -17.64 -31.39 -6.16
N CYS A 347 -17.87 -30.11 -5.89
CA CYS A 347 -16.82 -29.16 -5.53
C CYS A 347 -16.08 -29.63 -4.27
N ASP A 348 -16.79 -30.07 -3.21
CA ASP A 348 -16.17 -30.62 -1.99
C ASP A 348 -15.37 -31.90 -2.28
N TYR A 349 -15.83 -32.75 -3.17
CA TYR A 349 -15.08 -33.93 -3.61
C TYR A 349 -13.75 -33.51 -4.29
N VAL A 350 -13.78 -32.54 -5.20
CA VAL A 350 -12.56 -32.00 -5.84
C VAL A 350 -11.64 -31.36 -4.81
N LYS A 351 -12.18 -30.54 -3.91
CA LYS A 351 -11.43 -29.95 -2.80
C LYS A 351 -10.74 -31.01 -1.94
N ASN A 352 -11.42 -32.10 -1.62
CA ASN A 352 -10.83 -33.20 -0.86
C ASN A 352 -9.66 -33.87 -1.59
N ILE A 353 -9.74 -34.03 -2.91
CA ILE A 353 -8.60 -34.52 -3.73
C ILE A 353 -7.41 -33.57 -3.58
N LEU A 354 -7.63 -32.25 -3.71
CA LEU A 354 -6.57 -31.24 -3.58
C LEU A 354 -5.94 -31.24 -2.19
N GLN A 355 -6.74 -31.45 -1.14
CA GLN A 355 -6.27 -31.56 0.25
C GLN A 355 -5.44 -32.83 0.53
N THR A 356 -5.63 -33.86 -0.29
CA THR A 356 -4.91 -35.15 -0.11
C THR A 356 -3.72 -35.29 -1.06
N ASP A 357 -3.60 -34.48 -2.11
CA ASP A 357 -2.51 -34.54 -3.08
C ASP A 357 -1.22 -33.90 -2.52
N PRO A 358 -0.13 -34.67 -2.36
CA PRO A 358 1.13 -34.19 -1.77
C PRO A 358 1.84 -33.12 -2.63
N ILE A 359 1.41 -32.88 -3.88
CA ILE A 359 1.99 -31.84 -4.74
C ILE A 359 1.77 -30.43 -4.15
N PHE A 360 0.72 -30.25 -3.33
CA PHE A 360 0.38 -28.98 -2.73
C PHE A 360 1.04 -28.73 -1.37
N GLY A 361 1.65 -29.75 -0.73
CA GLY A 361 2.31 -29.61 0.56
C GLY A 361 2.42 -30.91 1.35
N GLU A 362 3.07 -30.85 2.51
CA GLU A 362 3.34 -32.02 3.36
C GLU A 362 2.10 -32.49 4.12
N ASP A 363 1.28 -31.57 4.61
CA ASP A 363 0.04 -31.85 5.34
C ASP A 363 -1.19 -31.17 4.71
N GLU A 364 -2.37 -31.49 5.24
CA GLU A 364 -3.66 -30.99 4.72
C GLU A 364 -3.76 -29.46 4.85
N GLN A 365 -3.27 -28.89 5.94
CA GLN A 365 -3.34 -27.44 6.18
C GLN A 365 -2.43 -26.68 5.19
N GLU A 366 -1.20 -27.14 5.03
CA GLU A 366 -0.25 -26.58 4.06
C GLU A 366 -0.79 -26.69 2.62
N ARG A 367 -1.35 -27.85 2.24
CA ARG A 367 -1.94 -28.06 0.91
C ARG A 367 -3.06 -27.08 0.63
N MET A 368 -3.95 -26.86 1.59
CA MET A 368 -5.04 -25.88 1.43
C MET A 368 -4.52 -24.46 1.38
N LEU A 369 -3.52 -24.12 2.19
CA LEU A 369 -2.90 -22.78 2.16
C LEU A 369 -2.27 -22.51 0.78
N ASN A 370 -1.46 -23.45 0.29
CA ASN A 370 -0.81 -23.34 -1.01
C ASN A 370 -1.84 -23.31 -2.15
N PHE A 371 -2.90 -24.08 -2.06
CA PHE A 371 -4.00 -24.03 -3.03
C PHE A 371 -4.69 -22.65 -3.01
N ARG A 372 -4.95 -22.07 -1.85
CA ARG A 372 -5.61 -20.76 -1.73
C ARG A 372 -4.77 -19.59 -2.19
N ARG A 373 -3.44 -19.74 -2.20
CA ARG A 373 -2.47 -18.70 -2.57
C ARG A 373 -1.88 -18.85 -3.96
N GLY A 374 -2.01 -20.04 -4.58
CA GLY A 374 -1.23 -20.44 -5.74
C GLY A 374 -1.82 -20.07 -7.11
N GLY A 375 -3.02 -19.47 -7.17
CA GLY A 375 -3.60 -19.07 -8.46
C GLY A 375 -3.93 -20.21 -9.40
N TYR A 376 -4.28 -21.38 -8.88
CA TYR A 376 -4.54 -22.57 -9.69
C TYR A 376 -5.89 -22.50 -10.41
N GLU A 377 -5.89 -22.90 -11.69
CA GLU A 377 -7.09 -23.08 -12.52
C GLU A 377 -7.39 -24.58 -12.65
N VAL A 378 -8.33 -25.08 -11.86
CA VAL A 378 -8.67 -26.50 -11.80
C VAL A 378 -9.87 -26.77 -12.70
N TYR A 379 -9.63 -27.42 -13.84
CA TYR A 379 -10.67 -27.80 -14.78
C TYR A 379 -11.13 -29.21 -14.47
N THR A 380 -12.44 -29.35 -14.16
CA THR A 380 -13.04 -30.62 -13.81
C THR A 380 -13.78 -31.25 -14.98
N THR A 381 -14.14 -32.52 -14.83
CA THR A 381 -14.94 -33.26 -15.82
C THR A 381 -16.45 -33.12 -15.62
N LEU A 382 -16.90 -32.28 -14.67
CA LEU A 382 -18.32 -32.06 -14.43
C LEU A 382 -18.95 -31.36 -15.64
N ASP A 383 -19.99 -31.98 -16.22
CA ASP A 383 -20.88 -31.32 -17.18
C ASP A 383 -22.01 -30.64 -16.37
N LEU A 384 -21.96 -29.30 -16.31
CA LEU A 384 -22.87 -28.49 -15.50
C LEU A 384 -24.31 -28.57 -16.01
N ASP A 385 -24.52 -28.70 -17.34
CA ASP A 385 -25.85 -28.77 -17.91
C ASP A 385 -26.52 -30.14 -17.60
N LEU A 386 -25.69 -31.20 -17.63
CA LEU A 386 -26.17 -32.55 -17.21
C LEU A 386 -26.44 -32.57 -15.71
N GLN A 387 -25.59 -31.96 -14.90
CA GLN A 387 -25.80 -31.84 -13.45
C GLN A 387 -27.12 -31.09 -13.14
N ASN A 388 -27.36 -29.96 -13.75
CA ASN A 388 -28.56 -29.17 -13.59
C ASN A 388 -29.83 -29.95 -14.01
N ALA A 389 -29.72 -30.75 -15.09
CA ALA A 389 -30.81 -31.58 -15.55
C ALA A 389 -31.12 -32.78 -14.60
N ALA A 390 -30.09 -33.25 -13.87
CA ALA A 390 -30.26 -34.33 -12.90
C ALA A 390 -30.84 -33.82 -11.56
N GLU A 391 -30.74 -32.55 -11.26
CA GLU A 391 -31.29 -31.90 -10.05
C GLU A 391 -32.74 -31.41 -10.22
N ALA A 392 -33.22 -31.23 -11.46
CA ALA A 392 -34.55 -30.74 -11.81
C ALA A 392 -35.61 -31.83 -11.71
#